data_51b6c0e61f94a57cac7e7748adfeb870
#
_entry.id   51b6c0e61f94a57cac7e7748adfeb870
#
_cell.length_a   1.000
_cell.length_b   1.000
_cell.length_c   1.000
_cell.angle_alpha   90.00
_cell.angle_beta   90.00
_cell.angle_gamma   90.00
#
_symmetry.space_group_name_H-M   'P 1'
#
loop_
_entity.id
_entity.type
_entity.pdbx_description
1 polymer ?
#
loop_
_entity_poly.entity_id
_entity_poly.type
_entity_poly.pdbx_seq_one_letter_code
_entity_poly.pdbx_strand_id
1 'polypeptide(L)'
;MTVNNPPIEILQAEVDAWIKTTGVRYFDPLTNMAMLSEEVGEVARIMARRYGQQSEKESDKAKDLGEELSDVLFVVLCLANQTGTDLQSAWQKAMDKKNSRDADRHHDNPKLR
;
A
#
# COMPACT_ATOMS: atom_id res chain seq x y z
N MET A 1 3.17 18.64 12.42
CA MET A 1 1.80 18.58 12.91
C MET A 1 1.07 17.42 12.25
N THR A 2 0.40 16.61 13.03
CA THR A 2 -0.35 15.46 12.52
C THR A 2 -1.74 15.90 12.08
N VAL A 3 -2.13 15.50 10.88
CA VAL A 3 -3.45 15.78 10.33
C VAL A 3 -4.35 14.58 10.60
N ASN A 4 -5.54 14.78 11.17
CA ASN A 4 -6.53 13.74 11.33
C ASN A 4 -7.13 13.39 9.95
N ASN A 5 -7.19 12.11 9.62
CA ASN A 5 -7.69 11.62 8.33
C ASN A 5 -6.98 12.28 7.14
N PRO A 6 -5.64 12.21 7.07
CA PRO A 6 -4.93 12.91 6.01
C PRO A 6 -5.25 12.33 4.63
N PRO A 7 -5.43 13.18 3.61
CA PRO A 7 -5.55 12.71 2.23
C PRO A 7 -4.20 12.16 1.73
N ILE A 8 -4.25 11.43 0.62
CA ILE A 8 -3.05 10.78 0.03
C ILE A 8 -1.95 11.81 -0.26
N GLU A 9 -2.30 12.99 -0.74
CA GLU A 9 -1.31 14.04 -1.03
C GLU A 9 -0.51 14.46 0.19
N ILE A 10 -1.12 14.44 1.37
CA ILE A 10 -0.42 14.74 2.63
C ILE A 10 0.49 13.57 3.00
N LEU A 11 0.05 12.34 2.80
CA LEU A 11 0.89 11.16 3.03
C LEU A 11 2.12 11.17 2.13
N GLN A 12 1.96 11.54 0.85
CA GLN A 12 3.07 11.66 -0.08
C GLN A 12 4.06 12.74 0.39
N ALA A 13 3.57 13.88 0.83
CA ALA A 13 4.40 14.97 1.34
C ALA A 13 5.14 14.56 2.62
N GLU A 14 4.49 13.84 3.52
CA GLU A 14 5.09 13.36 4.77
C GLU A 14 6.24 12.38 4.48
N VAL A 15 6.02 11.45 3.56
CA VAL A 15 7.06 10.49 3.16
C VAL A 15 8.25 11.23 2.52
N ASP A 16 7.96 12.18 1.62
CA ASP A 16 9.02 12.93 0.94
C ASP A 16 9.89 13.71 1.94
N ALA A 17 9.26 14.37 2.89
CA ALA A 17 9.96 15.10 3.94
C ALA A 17 10.82 14.17 4.80
N TRP A 18 10.27 13.00 5.17
CA TRP A 18 11.01 12.02 5.97
C TRP A 18 12.23 11.49 5.22
N ILE A 19 12.05 11.14 3.93
CA ILE A 19 13.15 10.63 3.10
C ILE A 19 14.27 11.67 2.97
N LYS A 20 13.91 12.92 2.73
CA LYS A 20 14.90 13.99 2.51
C LYS A 20 15.62 14.44 3.78
N THR A 21 15.09 14.11 4.94
CA THR A 21 15.70 14.46 6.22
C THR A 21 16.30 13.22 6.89
N THR A 22 15.47 12.34 7.40
CA THR A 22 15.89 11.16 8.17
C THR A 22 16.46 10.06 7.28
N GLY A 23 15.84 9.81 6.14
CA GLY A 23 16.23 8.73 5.22
C GLY A 23 17.38 9.07 4.29
N VAL A 24 17.83 10.30 4.29
CA VAL A 24 18.90 10.86 3.44
C VAL A 24 18.43 11.06 1.99
N ARG A 25 18.05 10.02 1.29
CA ARG A 25 17.51 10.08 -0.06
C ARG A 25 16.71 8.83 -0.39
N TYR A 26 15.95 8.89 -1.46
CA TYR A 26 15.29 7.69 -1.98
C TYR A 26 16.32 6.69 -2.51
N PHE A 27 16.04 5.40 -2.35
CA PHE A 27 16.71 4.40 -3.17
C PHE A 27 16.29 4.63 -4.63
N ASP A 28 17.04 4.08 -5.59
CA ASP A 28 16.61 4.17 -6.98
C ASP A 28 15.27 3.43 -7.18
N PRO A 29 14.50 3.78 -8.23
CA PRO A 29 13.15 3.20 -8.40
C PRO A 29 13.11 1.68 -8.52
N LEU A 30 14.12 1.06 -9.14
CA LEU A 30 14.18 -0.39 -9.25
C LEU A 30 14.42 -1.07 -7.91
N THR A 31 15.26 -0.47 -7.07
CA THR A 31 15.50 -0.96 -5.71
C THR A 31 14.21 -0.85 -4.88
N ASN A 32 13.50 0.27 -4.99
CA ASN A 32 12.23 0.43 -4.30
C ASN A 32 11.17 -0.53 -4.82
N MET A 33 11.19 -0.86 -6.11
CA MET A 33 10.28 -1.89 -6.65
C MET A 33 10.57 -3.26 -6.04
N ALA A 34 11.84 -3.61 -5.89
CA ALA A 34 12.23 -4.86 -5.23
C ALA A 34 11.77 -4.87 -3.76
N MET A 35 11.93 -3.74 -3.07
CA MET A 35 11.45 -3.60 -1.69
C MET A 35 9.93 -3.75 -1.59
N LEU A 36 9.19 -3.21 -2.55
CA LEU A 36 7.74 -3.39 -2.59
C LEU A 36 7.39 -4.87 -2.68
N SER A 37 8.08 -5.62 -3.53
CA SER A 37 7.86 -7.06 -3.66
C SER A 37 8.15 -7.80 -2.35
N GLU A 38 9.20 -7.41 -1.63
CA GLU A 38 9.53 -7.98 -0.32
C GLU A 38 8.43 -7.70 0.70
N GLU A 39 7.97 -6.45 0.78
CA GLU A 39 6.93 -6.07 1.74
C GLU A 39 5.59 -6.75 1.45
N VAL A 40 5.24 -6.88 0.17
CA VAL A 40 4.05 -7.64 -0.25
C VAL A 40 4.21 -9.11 0.15
N GLY A 41 5.40 -9.65 0.00
CA GLY A 41 5.72 -11.03 0.42
C GLY A 41 5.53 -11.24 1.92
N GLU A 42 5.92 -10.26 2.75
CA GLU A 42 5.70 -10.33 4.20
C GLU A 42 4.21 -10.33 4.55
N VAL A 43 3.43 -9.49 3.90
CA VAL A 43 1.97 -9.48 4.07
C VAL A 43 1.38 -10.82 3.64
N ALA A 44 1.80 -11.35 2.48
CA ALA A 44 1.32 -12.62 1.97
C ALA A 44 1.62 -13.76 2.93
N ARG A 45 2.81 -13.77 3.53
CA ARG A 45 3.22 -14.76 4.51
C ARG A 45 2.31 -14.76 5.74
N ILE A 46 2.06 -13.59 6.30
CA ILE A 46 1.20 -13.44 7.48
C ILE A 46 -0.23 -13.88 7.16
N MET A 47 -0.76 -13.43 6.02
CA MET A 47 -2.12 -13.78 5.60
C MET A 47 -2.30 -15.28 5.41
N ALA A 48 -1.33 -15.92 4.71
CA ALA A 48 -1.40 -17.35 4.44
C ALA A 48 -1.34 -18.20 5.72
N ARG A 49 -0.56 -17.75 6.71
CA ARG A 49 -0.37 -18.50 7.96
C ARG A 49 -1.44 -18.19 9.00
N ARG A 50 -1.86 -16.93 9.11
CA ARG A 50 -2.85 -16.52 10.12
C ARG A 50 -4.27 -16.84 9.71
N TYR A 51 -4.58 -16.69 8.43
CA TYR A 51 -5.94 -16.85 7.91
C TYR A 51 -6.09 -17.99 6.89
N GLY A 52 -4.96 -18.61 6.51
CA GLY A 52 -4.95 -19.73 5.57
C GLY A 52 -4.72 -21.05 6.28
N GLN A 53 -4.19 -22.03 5.54
CA GLN A 53 -4.00 -23.40 6.01
C GLN A 53 -2.56 -23.74 6.39
N GLN A 54 -1.63 -22.80 6.23
CA GLN A 54 -0.26 -22.99 6.67
C GLN A 54 -0.13 -22.71 8.17
N SER A 55 0.74 -23.46 8.84
CA SER A 55 0.97 -23.24 10.27
C SER A 55 1.74 -21.94 10.50
N GLU A 56 1.36 -21.22 11.54
CA GLU A 56 1.99 -19.95 11.93
C GLU A 56 3.09 -20.22 12.96
N LYS A 57 4.29 -19.69 12.71
CA LYS A 57 5.40 -19.76 13.67
C LYS A 57 5.09 -18.86 14.88
N GLU A 58 5.58 -19.27 16.06
CA GLU A 58 5.41 -18.44 17.27
C GLU A 58 5.95 -17.02 17.08
N SER A 59 7.09 -16.88 16.39
CA SER A 59 7.69 -15.57 16.13
C SER A 59 6.81 -14.68 15.23
N ASP A 60 5.94 -15.25 14.41
CA ASP A 60 5.08 -14.50 13.51
C ASP A 60 3.76 -14.07 14.17
N LYS A 61 3.35 -14.76 15.24
CA LYS A 61 2.09 -14.45 15.94
C LYS A 61 2.06 -13.06 16.54
N ALA A 62 3.23 -12.52 16.90
CA ALA A 62 3.36 -11.18 17.46
C ALA A 62 3.40 -10.08 16.41
N LYS A 63 3.49 -10.43 15.12
CA LYS A 63 3.56 -9.44 14.05
C LYS A 63 2.21 -8.77 13.83
N ASP A 64 2.24 -7.45 13.69
CA ASP A 64 1.06 -6.63 13.44
C ASP A 64 0.83 -6.52 11.94
N LEU A 65 -0.30 -7.04 11.47
CA LEU A 65 -0.67 -6.95 10.05
C LEU A 65 -0.81 -5.48 9.60
N GLY A 66 -1.31 -4.60 10.48
CA GLY A 66 -1.41 -3.18 10.17
C GLY A 66 -0.06 -2.55 9.87
N GLU A 67 0.96 -2.91 10.66
CA GLU A 67 2.33 -2.44 10.43
C GLU A 67 2.86 -2.93 9.09
N GLU A 68 2.68 -4.22 8.78
CA GLU A 68 3.15 -4.78 7.51
C GLU A 68 2.42 -4.16 6.30
N LEU A 69 1.14 -3.91 6.41
CA LEU A 69 0.38 -3.21 5.36
C LEU A 69 0.86 -1.77 5.21
N SER A 70 1.20 -1.12 6.33
CA SER A 70 1.75 0.25 6.29
C SER A 70 3.10 0.29 5.60
N ASP A 71 3.93 -0.75 5.77
CA ASP A 71 5.22 -0.85 5.09
C ASP A 71 5.04 -0.95 3.57
N VAL A 72 4.03 -1.69 3.11
CA VAL A 72 3.67 -1.74 1.68
C VAL A 72 3.28 -0.35 1.19
N LEU A 73 2.40 0.32 1.92
CA LEU A 73 1.94 1.66 1.55
C LEU A 73 3.09 2.66 1.50
N PHE A 74 4.01 2.59 2.47
CA PHE A 74 5.18 3.47 2.50
C PHE A 74 5.99 3.37 1.20
N VAL A 75 6.27 2.16 0.75
CA VAL A 75 7.05 1.97 -0.50
C VAL A 75 6.27 2.43 -1.72
N VAL A 76 4.95 2.21 -1.75
CA VAL A 76 4.09 2.73 -2.82
C VAL A 76 4.19 4.26 -2.90
N LEU A 77 4.14 4.93 -1.74
CA LEU A 77 4.26 6.40 -1.67
C LEU A 77 5.65 6.87 -2.14
N CYS A 78 6.70 6.13 -1.78
CA CYS A 78 8.05 6.42 -2.27
C CYS A 78 8.11 6.35 -3.79
N LEU A 79 7.58 5.29 -4.38
CA LEU A 79 7.57 5.12 -5.83
C LEU A 79 6.78 6.23 -6.53
N ALA A 80 5.63 6.59 -5.97
CA ALA A 80 4.83 7.68 -6.51
C ALA A 80 5.61 9.01 -6.50
N ASN A 81 6.25 9.33 -5.37
CA ASN A 81 7.04 10.55 -5.25
C ASN A 81 8.20 10.58 -6.25
N GLN A 82 8.92 9.45 -6.38
CA GLN A 82 10.08 9.35 -7.27
C GLN A 82 9.72 9.52 -8.74
N THR A 83 8.54 9.11 -9.13
CA THR A 83 8.09 9.11 -10.53
C THR A 83 7.23 10.33 -10.87
N GLY A 84 7.04 11.24 -9.92
CA GLY A 84 6.18 12.40 -10.12
C GLY A 84 4.71 12.04 -10.26
N THR A 85 4.29 10.94 -9.66
CA THR A 85 2.91 10.46 -9.73
C THR A 85 2.08 11.08 -8.60
N ASP A 86 1.01 11.79 -8.96
CA ASP A 86 0.03 12.32 -8.02
C ASP A 86 -1.00 11.22 -7.72
N LEU A 87 -0.80 10.51 -6.61
CA LEU A 87 -1.69 9.42 -6.23
C LEU A 87 -3.08 9.90 -5.81
N GLN A 88 -3.20 11.12 -5.29
CA GLN A 88 -4.52 11.66 -4.93
C GLN A 88 -5.40 11.74 -6.17
N SER A 89 -4.87 12.30 -7.24
CA SER A 89 -5.57 12.41 -8.52
C SER A 89 -5.77 11.03 -9.16
N ALA A 90 -4.74 10.18 -9.14
CA ALA A 90 -4.83 8.83 -9.71
C ALA A 90 -5.88 7.98 -9.00
N TRP A 91 -5.96 8.08 -7.68
CA TRP A 91 -6.96 7.38 -6.89
C TRP A 91 -8.37 7.80 -7.28
N GLN A 92 -8.60 9.13 -7.39
CA GLN A 92 -9.91 9.64 -7.78
C GLN A 92 -10.34 9.13 -9.15
N LYS A 93 -9.42 9.16 -10.11
CA LYS A 93 -9.68 8.63 -11.46
C LYS A 93 -9.98 7.13 -11.44
N ALA A 94 -9.24 6.37 -10.61
CA ALA A 94 -9.47 4.94 -10.47
C ALA A 94 -10.86 4.64 -9.91
N MET A 95 -11.30 5.40 -8.90
CA MET A 95 -12.62 5.22 -8.31
C MET A 95 -13.73 5.63 -9.26
N ASP A 96 -13.55 6.73 -9.98
CA ASP A 96 -14.52 7.17 -10.99
C ASP A 96 -14.70 6.11 -12.09
N LYS A 97 -13.59 5.51 -12.52
CA LYS A 97 -13.60 4.44 -13.51
C LYS A 97 -14.33 3.20 -13.01
N LYS A 98 -14.07 2.81 -11.75
CA LYS A 98 -14.77 1.67 -11.13
C LYS A 98 -16.26 1.94 -11.01
N ASN A 99 -16.63 3.13 -10.60
CA ASN A 99 -18.03 3.51 -10.41
C ASN A 99 -18.80 3.55 -11.73
N SER A 100 -18.18 3.95 -12.83
CA SER A 100 -18.85 4.01 -14.14
C SER A 100 -18.77 2.70 -14.90
N ARG A 101 -17.58 2.09 -15.00
CA ARG A 101 -17.38 0.88 -15.81
C ARG A 101 -17.90 -0.37 -15.12
N ASP A 102 -17.69 -0.48 -13.81
CA ASP A 102 -17.97 -1.70 -13.06
C ASP A 102 -19.26 -1.61 -12.22
N ALA A 103 -20.04 -0.53 -12.37
CA ALA A 103 -21.20 -0.28 -11.53
C ALA A 103 -22.18 -1.46 -11.47
N ASP A 104 -22.47 -2.07 -12.64
CA ASP A 104 -23.42 -3.18 -12.74
C ASP A 104 -22.74 -4.55 -12.74
N ARG A 105 -21.44 -4.59 -12.98
CA ARG A 105 -20.70 -5.84 -13.17
C ARG A 105 -20.81 -6.77 -11.98
N HIS A 106 -20.65 -6.26 -10.77
CA HIS A 106 -20.71 -7.06 -9.55
C HIS A 106 -22.14 -7.37 -9.13
N HIS A 107 -23.05 -6.44 -9.36
CA HIS A 107 -24.49 -6.67 -9.15
C HIS A 107 -25.02 -7.80 -10.03
N ASP A 108 -24.53 -7.88 -11.26
CA ASP A 108 -24.95 -8.88 -12.23
C ASP A 108 -24.20 -10.21 -12.08
N ASN A 109 -23.22 -10.27 -11.18
CA ASN A 109 -22.42 -11.48 -10.95
C ASN A 109 -23.13 -12.39 -9.93
N PRO A 110 -23.68 -13.55 -10.36
CA PRO A 110 -24.40 -14.44 -9.44
C PRO A 110 -23.51 -15.03 -8.36
N LYS A 111 -22.19 -15.07 -8.55
CA LYS A 111 -21.24 -15.58 -7.55
C LYS A 111 -21.13 -14.70 -6.31
N LEU A 112 -21.54 -13.44 -6.39
CA LEU A 112 -21.49 -12.47 -5.29
C LEU A 112 -22.81 -12.36 -4.53
N ARG A 113 -23.84 -13.11 -4.91
CA ARG A 113 -25.19 -13.03 -4.33
C ARG A 113 -25.48 -14.24 -3.44
#